data_6242415c4bbe3ed7a210b2d9c41f663f
#
_entry.id   6242415c4bbe3ed7a210b2d9c41f663f
#
_cell.length_a   1.000
_cell.length_b   1.000
_cell.length_c   1.000
_cell.angle_alpha   90.00
_cell.angle_beta   90.00
_cell.angle_gamma   90.00
#
_symmetry.space_group_name_H-M   'P 1'
#
loop_
_entity.id
_entity.type
_entity.pdbx_description
1 polymer ?
#
loop_
_entity_poly.entity_id
_entity_poly.type
_entity_poly.pdbx_seq_one_letter_code
_entity_poly.pdbx_strand_id
1 'polypeptide(L)'
;FLKEGQRYYHRDNNNESYWYNFDIESQHFMDAKELFVHANEIIIKSLDTFKEELENVLNEDEKSLIHFKYHNDESKKSIVNMIVEMPAVIQINSIWHGFDDTLASIIQAHISNHMINGTSALNLIGYKRTHPLEDKYLFTMSFNPRHNLGSADMDEKTRTSALVQELSQACNELTGIFGEIIKSGMGL
;
A
#
# COMPACT_ATOMS: atom_id res chain seq x y z
N PHE A 1 1.58 14.16 -26.65
CA PHE A 1 1.66 13.35 -25.43
C PHE A 1 2.90 12.44 -25.41
N LEU A 2 3.19 11.71 -26.50
CA LEU A 2 4.39 10.83 -26.58
C LEU A 2 5.72 11.57 -26.52
N LYS A 3 5.83 12.78 -27.08
CA LYS A 3 7.06 13.56 -27.07
C LYS A 3 7.37 14.20 -25.70
N GLU A 4 6.37 14.53 -24.91
CA GLU A 4 6.56 15.07 -23.57
C GLU A 4 6.85 13.96 -22.56
N GLY A 5 6.19 12.82 -22.66
CA GLY A 5 6.45 11.66 -21.81
C GLY A 5 7.90 11.15 -21.89
N GLN A 6 8.54 11.21 -23.07
CA GLN A 6 9.93 10.79 -23.27
C GLN A 6 10.98 11.75 -22.64
N ARG A 7 10.60 12.92 -22.17
CA ARG A 7 11.51 13.85 -21.49
C ARG A 7 11.77 13.49 -20.03
N TYR A 8 10.84 12.78 -19.41
CA TYR A 8 10.85 12.54 -17.96
C TYR A 8 11.17 11.10 -17.58
N TYR A 9 11.04 10.14 -18.51
CA TYR A 9 11.31 8.73 -18.25
C TYR A 9 11.68 7.97 -19.52
N HIS A 10 12.47 6.92 -19.36
CA HIS A 10 12.80 5.96 -20.41
C HIS A 10 11.90 4.74 -20.31
N ARG A 11 11.60 4.14 -21.48
CA ARG A 11 10.77 2.94 -21.56
C ARG A 11 11.56 1.77 -22.10
N ASP A 12 11.27 0.60 -21.64
CA ASP A 12 11.77 -0.65 -22.15
C ASP A 12 11.07 -1.09 -23.46
N ASN A 13 11.43 -2.26 -23.97
CA ASN A 13 10.83 -2.83 -25.17
C ASN A 13 9.33 -3.16 -25.02
N ASN A 14 8.84 -3.31 -23.79
CA ASN A 14 7.44 -3.56 -23.47
C ASN A 14 6.65 -2.27 -23.25
N ASN A 15 7.29 -1.11 -23.48
CA ASN A 15 6.75 0.23 -23.24
C ASN A 15 6.52 0.54 -21.74
N GLU A 16 7.21 -0.17 -20.85
CA GLU A 16 7.20 0.07 -19.40
C GLU A 16 8.31 1.05 -19.02
N SER A 17 7.97 1.98 -18.13
CA SER A 17 8.93 2.99 -17.67
C SER A 17 9.87 2.38 -16.64
N TYR A 18 11.19 2.48 -16.87
CA TYR A 18 12.21 1.93 -15.98
C TYR A 18 13.20 2.96 -15.45
N TRP A 19 13.17 4.19 -15.97
CA TRP A 19 14.05 5.26 -15.55
C TRP A 19 13.30 6.58 -15.49
N TYR A 20 13.41 7.27 -14.38
CA TYR A 20 12.74 8.55 -14.12
C TYR A 20 13.77 9.58 -13.70
N ASN A 21 13.64 10.81 -14.23
CA ASN A 21 14.42 11.97 -13.78
C ASN A 21 13.53 12.81 -12.88
N PHE A 22 14.04 13.16 -11.71
CA PHE A 22 13.37 14.03 -10.74
C PHE A 22 14.22 15.31 -10.58
N ASP A 23 13.60 16.45 -10.84
CA ASP A 23 14.19 17.76 -10.56
C ASP A 23 13.48 18.34 -9.33
N ILE A 24 14.24 18.54 -8.25
CA ILE A 24 13.72 19.04 -6.99
C ILE A 24 14.31 20.42 -6.73
N GLU A 25 13.45 21.44 -6.70
CA GLU A 25 13.82 22.80 -6.33
C GLU A 25 13.27 23.12 -4.94
N SER A 26 14.15 23.54 -4.04
CA SER A 26 13.77 23.98 -2.70
C SER A 26 13.68 25.50 -2.64
N GLN A 27 12.59 26.00 -2.06
CA GLN A 27 12.40 27.43 -1.80
C GLN A 27 12.85 27.80 -0.38
N HIS A 28 14.16 27.79 -0.12
CA HIS A 28 14.84 28.37 1.08
C HIS A 28 14.54 27.76 2.46
N PHE A 29 13.63 26.80 2.57
CA PHE A 29 13.23 26.27 3.89
C PHE A 29 14.01 25.01 4.30
N MET A 30 14.35 24.17 3.35
CA MET A 30 15.03 22.88 3.55
C MET A 30 15.84 22.57 2.31
N ASP A 31 17.00 21.93 2.44
CA ASP A 31 17.78 21.49 1.28
C ASP A 31 16.98 20.45 0.46
N ALA A 32 17.18 20.47 -0.87
CA ALA A 32 16.45 19.57 -1.78
C ALA A 32 16.68 18.08 -1.43
N LYS A 33 17.91 17.76 -1.00
CA LYS A 33 18.26 16.41 -0.54
C LYS A 33 17.54 16.05 0.75
N GLU A 34 17.46 16.96 1.70
CA GLU A 34 16.71 16.76 2.96
C GLU A 34 15.22 16.61 2.69
N LEU A 35 14.65 17.39 1.77
CA LEU A 35 13.25 17.25 1.33
C LEU A 35 12.97 15.85 0.77
N PHE A 36 13.86 15.34 -0.08
CA PHE A 36 13.74 14.02 -0.66
C PHE A 36 13.76 12.92 0.42
N VAL A 37 14.71 13.00 1.34
CA VAL A 37 14.83 12.06 2.47
C VAL A 37 13.57 12.11 3.32
N HIS A 38 13.14 13.31 3.72
CA HIS A 38 11.98 13.50 4.59
C HIS A 38 10.68 12.99 3.95
N ALA A 39 10.48 13.20 2.66
CA ALA A 39 9.32 12.66 1.94
C ALA A 39 9.27 11.13 1.99
N ASN A 40 10.40 10.46 1.81
CA ASN A 40 10.48 9.00 1.90
C ASN A 40 10.27 8.50 3.35
N GLU A 41 10.79 9.22 4.36
CA GLU A 41 10.55 8.91 5.77
C GLU A 41 9.07 9.01 6.15
N ILE A 42 8.33 9.97 5.59
CA ILE A 42 6.88 10.09 5.77
C ILE A 42 6.17 8.84 5.25
N ILE A 43 6.55 8.35 4.07
CA ILE A 43 5.96 7.12 3.51
C ILE A 43 6.26 5.91 4.39
N ILE A 44 7.50 5.76 4.85
CA ILE A 44 7.91 4.68 5.77
C ILE A 44 7.07 4.73 7.04
N LYS A 45 6.93 5.90 7.65
CA LYS A 45 6.10 6.08 8.86
C LYS A 45 4.63 5.74 8.63
N SER A 46 4.09 6.11 7.49
CA SER A 46 2.72 5.77 7.12
C SER A 46 2.52 4.26 6.95
N LEU A 47 3.50 3.56 6.34
CA LEU A 47 3.49 2.11 6.22
C LEU A 47 3.58 1.41 7.59
N ASP A 48 4.44 1.90 8.48
CA ASP A 48 4.58 1.37 9.84
C ASP A 48 3.26 1.51 10.62
N THR A 49 2.64 2.71 10.58
CA THR A 49 1.35 2.96 11.25
C THR A 49 0.24 2.07 10.68
N PHE A 50 0.19 1.91 9.35
CA PHE A 50 -0.78 1.00 8.73
C PHE A 50 -0.57 -0.46 9.16
N LYS A 51 0.68 -0.90 9.29
CA LYS A 51 1.02 -2.25 9.77
C LYS A 51 0.62 -2.45 11.24
N GLU A 52 0.85 -1.46 12.10
CA GLU A 52 0.39 -1.51 13.50
C GLU A 52 -1.13 -1.66 13.58
N GLU A 53 -1.90 -0.94 12.74
CA GLU A 53 -3.35 -1.10 12.68
C GLU A 53 -3.80 -2.48 12.16
N LEU A 54 -3.06 -3.08 11.22
CA LEU A 54 -3.31 -4.46 10.80
C LEU A 54 -3.09 -5.47 11.93
N GLU A 55 -2.09 -5.25 12.79
CA GLU A 55 -1.85 -6.09 13.97
C GLU A 55 -2.96 -5.93 15.01
N ASN A 56 -3.51 -4.72 15.19
CA ASN A 56 -4.67 -4.47 16.06
C ASN A 56 -5.91 -5.27 15.63
N VAL A 57 -6.11 -5.47 14.32
CA VAL A 57 -7.19 -6.36 13.82
C VAL A 57 -7.02 -7.80 14.29
N LEU A 58 -5.79 -8.33 14.27
CA LEU A 58 -5.52 -9.70 14.74
C LEU A 58 -5.75 -9.86 16.25
N ASN A 59 -5.52 -8.79 17.00
CA ASN A 59 -5.73 -8.76 18.44
C ASN A 59 -7.20 -8.51 18.82
N GLU A 60 -8.10 -8.42 17.83
CA GLU A 60 -9.53 -8.16 18.03
C GLU A 60 -9.79 -6.86 18.81
N ASP A 61 -8.94 -5.84 18.60
CA ASP A 61 -9.14 -4.55 19.25
C ASP A 61 -10.36 -3.84 18.64
N GLU A 62 -11.36 -3.57 19.48
CA GLU A 62 -12.60 -2.88 19.09
C GLU A 62 -12.36 -1.46 18.55
N LYS A 63 -11.18 -0.88 18.80
CA LYS A 63 -10.77 0.45 18.33
C LYS A 63 -9.99 0.42 17.02
N SER A 64 -9.78 -0.76 16.43
CA SER A 64 -9.07 -0.86 15.15
C SER A 64 -9.76 0.00 14.08
N LEU A 65 -8.95 0.73 13.33
CA LEU A 65 -9.39 1.58 12.21
C LEU A 65 -9.47 0.79 10.90
N ILE A 66 -9.21 -0.52 10.95
CA ILE A 66 -9.29 -1.43 9.80
C ILE A 66 -10.31 -2.51 10.09
N HIS A 67 -11.25 -2.70 9.16
CA HIS A 67 -12.31 -3.69 9.28
C HIS A 67 -12.41 -4.56 8.04
N PHE A 68 -12.48 -5.89 8.22
CA PHE A 68 -12.71 -6.83 7.13
C PHE A 68 -14.20 -7.21 7.06
N LYS A 69 -14.76 -7.22 5.85
CA LYS A 69 -16.13 -7.66 5.57
C LYS A 69 -16.10 -8.79 4.55
N TYR A 70 -16.67 -9.91 4.94
CA TYR A 70 -16.82 -11.11 4.12
C TYR A 70 -18.22 -11.19 3.52
N HIS A 71 -18.33 -11.75 2.33
CA HIS A 71 -19.61 -11.96 1.67
C HIS A 71 -20.13 -13.37 1.98
N ASN A 72 -21.40 -13.46 2.41
CA ASN A 72 -22.07 -14.74 2.69
C ASN A 72 -22.59 -15.45 1.42
N ASP A 73 -22.62 -14.74 0.28
CA ASP A 73 -23.05 -15.28 -1.00
C ASP A 73 -21.97 -16.22 -1.55
N GLU A 74 -22.33 -17.45 -1.89
CA GLU A 74 -21.41 -18.46 -2.44
C GLU A 74 -20.64 -17.99 -3.66
N SER A 75 -21.27 -17.20 -4.52
CA SER A 75 -20.63 -16.62 -5.71
C SER A 75 -19.58 -15.56 -5.38
N LYS A 76 -19.55 -15.01 -4.17
CA LYS A 76 -18.68 -13.92 -3.72
C LYS A 76 -17.81 -14.29 -2.52
N LYS A 77 -17.82 -15.54 -2.08
CA LYS A 77 -17.05 -16.00 -0.91
C LYS A 77 -15.55 -15.75 -1.01
N SER A 78 -14.99 -15.73 -2.23
CA SER A 78 -13.57 -15.39 -2.46
C SER A 78 -13.27 -13.90 -2.33
N ILE A 79 -14.30 -13.04 -2.31
CA ILE A 79 -14.14 -11.59 -2.26
C ILE A 79 -14.18 -11.13 -0.81
N VAL A 80 -13.23 -10.30 -0.44
CA VAL A 80 -13.13 -9.65 0.87
C VAL A 80 -13.01 -8.15 0.67
N ASN A 81 -13.78 -7.42 1.43
CA ASN A 81 -13.69 -5.97 1.50
C ASN A 81 -12.97 -5.57 2.79
N MET A 82 -11.87 -4.85 2.67
CA MET A 82 -11.19 -4.20 3.79
C MET A 82 -11.54 -2.72 3.77
N ILE A 83 -12.06 -2.24 4.87
CA ILE A 83 -12.38 -0.83 5.09
C ILE A 83 -11.28 -0.25 5.98
N VAL A 84 -10.63 0.81 5.52
CA VAL A 84 -9.61 1.56 6.25
C VAL A 84 -10.18 2.93 6.57
N GLU A 85 -10.30 3.26 7.85
CA GLU A 85 -10.81 4.53 8.39
C GLU A 85 -9.70 5.31 9.10
N MET A 86 -8.51 5.27 8.55
CA MET A 86 -7.33 5.97 9.09
C MET A 86 -7.30 7.41 8.58
N PRO A 87 -6.98 8.39 9.44
CA PRO A 87 -6.86 9.78 9.00
C PRO A 87 -5.74 9.94 7.97
N ALA A 88 -5.99 10.82 6.98
CA ALA A 88 -5.00 11.15 5.96
C ALA A 88 -3.77 11.87 6.55
N VAL A 89 -3.95 12.53 7.70
CA VAL A 89 -2.88 13.27 8.38
C VAL A 89 -2.89 12.97 9.87
N ILE A 90 -1.82 12.36 10.34
CA ILE A 90 -1.52 12.12 11.75
C ILE A 90 -0.22 12.84 12.08
N GLN A 91 -0.14 13.53 13.21
CA GLN A 91 1.10 14.15 13.69
C GLN A 91 1.63 13.38 14.89
N ILE A 92 2.79 12.73 14.71
CA ILE A 92 3.53 12.08 15.80
C ILE A 92 4.96 12.63 15.79
N ASN A 93 5.43 13.17 16.92
CA ASN A 93 6.79 13.70 17.06
C ASN A 93 7.17 14.73 15.98
N SER A 94 6.25 15.61 15.61
CA SER A 94 6.41 16.64 14.57
C SER A 94 6.50 16.12 13.13
N ILE A 95 6.30 14.83 12.90
CA ILE A 95 6.22 14.24 11.57
C ILE A 95 4.74 14.06 11.21
N TRP A 96 4.35 14.61 10.07
CA TRP A 96 3.02 14.45 9.50
C TRP A 96 3.01 13.22 8.61
N HIS A 97 2.16 12.24 8.91
CA HIS A 97 1.97 11.03 8.12
C HIS A 97 0.53 10.57 8.25
N GLY A 98 0.12 9.58 7.48
CA GLY A 98 -1.24 9.05 7.54
C GLY A 98 -1.55 8.14 6.37
N PHE A 99 -2.81 7.75 6.24
CA PHE A 99 -3.28 6.90 5.16
C PHE A 99 -4.01 7.73 4.11
N ASP A 100 -3.44 7.82 2.92
CA ASP A 100 -3.98 8.60 1.80
C ASP A 100 -4.02 7.78 0.49
N ASP A 101 -4.47 8.39 -0.59
CA ASP A 101 -4.51 7.77 -1.93
C ASP A 101 -3.10 7.36 -2.41
N THR A 102 -2.07 8.07 -2.00
CA THR A 102 -0.67 7.74 -2.35
C THR A 102 -0.29 6.41 -1.74
N LEU A 103 -0.51 6.25 -0.43
CA LEU A 103 -0.18 5.02 0.29
C LEU A 103 -1.02 3.84 -0.21
N ALA A 104 -2.32 4.04 -0.41
CA ALA A 104 -3.23 3.03 -0.95
C ALA A 104 -2.78 2.55 -2.34
N SER A 105 -2.37 3.48 -3.22
CA SER A 105 -1.84 3.19 -4.56
C SER A 105 -0.56 2.38 -4.52
N ILE A 106 0.39 2.77 -3.67
CA ILE A 106 1.70 2.10 -3.53
C ILE A 106 1.50 0.65 -3.07
N ILE A 107 0.67 0.42 -2.04
CA ILE A 107 0.35 -0.92 -1.53
C ILE A 107 -0.33 -1.76 -2.63
N GLN A 108 -1.34 -1.21 -3.29
CA GLN A 108 -2.03 -1.92 -4.38
C GLN A 108 -1.07 -2.29 -5.51
N ALA A 109 -0.24 -1.37 -5.97
CA ALA A 109 0.69 -1.61 -7.07
C ALA A 109 1.71 -2.69 -6.71
N HIS A 110 2.26 -2.65 -5.49
CA HIS A 110 3.22 -3.63 -5.01
C HIS A 110 2.63 -5.04 -4.98
N ILE A 111 1.45 -5.21 -4.36
CA ILE A 111 0.76 -6.50 -4.32
C ILE A 111 0.36 -6.97 -5.73
N SER A 112 -0.07 -6.06 -6.62
CA SER A 112 -0.39 -6.40 -8.00
C SER A 112 0.81 -6.99 -8.75
N ASN A 113 2.01 -6.46 -8.52
CA ASN A 113 3.24 -7.02 -9.08
C ASN A 113 3.53 -8.44 -8.54
N HIS A 114 3.29 -8.69 -7.25
CA HIS A 114 3.40 -10.03 -6.67
C HIS A 114 2.37 -11.01 -7.25
N MET A 115 1.14 -10.54 -7.54
CA MET A 115 0.12 -11.34 -8.22
C MET A 115 0.56 -11.75 -9.64
N ILE A 116 1.13 -10.81 -10.42
CA ILE A 116 1.66 -11.07 -11.76
C ILE A 116 2.78 -12.11 -11.71
N ASN A 117 3.66 -12.00 -10.73
CA ASN A 117 4.77 -12.93 -10.52
C ASN A 117 4.35 -14.28 -9.90
N GLY A 118 3.08 -14.43 -9.51
CA GLY A 118 2.53 -15.64 -8.91
C GLY A 118 2.99 -15.91 -7.48
N THR A 119 3.48 -14.91 -6.78
CA THR A 119 3.95 -15.00 -5.38
C THR A 119 2.91 -14.57 -4.36
N SER A 120 1.83 -13.89 -4.79
CA SER A 120 0.72 -13.45 -3.92
C SER A 120 -0.35 -14.53 -3.77
N ALA A 121 -0.94 -14.62 -2.58
CA ALA A 121 -2.14 -15.42 -2.33
C ALA A 121 -3.42 -14.79 -2.92
N LEU A 122 -3.35 -13.55 -3.38
CA LEU A 122 -4.44 -12.82 -4.02
C LEU A 122 -4.40 -12.98 -5.55
N ASN A 123 -5.55 -12.84 -6.19
CA ASN A 123 -5.68 -12.71 -7.64
C ASN A 123 -6.33 -11.40 -8.06
N LEU A 124 -6.80 -10.62 -7.11
CA LEU A 124 -7.35 -9.29 -7.32
C LEU A 124 -7.11 -8.43 -6.09
N ILE A 125 -6.67 -7.21 -6.34
CA ILE A 125 -6.67 -6.12 -5.37
C ILE A 125 -7.02 -4.83 -6.09
N GLY A 126 -7.92 -4.06 -5.51
CA GLY A 126 -8.26 -2.73 -5.98
C GLY A 126 -8.71 -1.88 -4.81
N TYR A 127 -8.47 -0.58 -4.87
CA TYR A 127 -8.98 0.33 -3.85
C TYR A 127 -9.79 1.46 -4.47
N LYS A 128 -10.63 2.06 -3.64
CA LYS A 128 -11.29 3.33 -3.94
C LYS A 128 -11.49 4.11 -2.65
N ARG A 129 -11.40 5.42 -2.72
CA ARG A 129 -11.88 6.31 -1.68
C ARG A 129 -13.41 6.33 -1.71
N THR A 130 -14.08 6.15 -0.59
CA THR A 130 -15.56 6.06 -0.54
C THR A 130 -16.21 7.40 -0.85
N HIS A 131 -15.62 8.49 -0.33
CA HIS A 131 -16.06 9.85 -0.59
C HIS A 131 -14.84 10.80 -0.53
N PRO A 132 -14.76 11.84 -1.39
CA PRO A 132 -13.58 12.73 -1.43
C PRO A 132 -13.32 13.50 -0.12
N LEU A 133 -14.33 13.71 0.72
CA LEU A 133 -14.23 14.44 2.00
C LEU A 133 -14.09 13.51 3.22
N GLU A 134 -14.06 12.18 3.02
CA GLU A 134 -13.92 11.21 4.10
C GLU A 134 -12.57 10.51 3.99
N ASP A 135 -11.90 10.33 5.14
CA ASP A 135 -10.69 9.51 5.22
C ASP A 135 -11.08 8.04 5.36
N LYS A 136 -11.74 7.53 4.31
CA LYS A 136 -12.26 6.17 4.26
C LYS A 136 -11.97 5.53 2.93
N TYR A 137 -11.22 4.44 2.98
CA TYR A 137 -10.80 3.69 1.81
C TYR A 137 -11.40 2.29 1.85
N LEU A 138 -11.87 1.84 0.70
CA LEU A 138 -12.38 0.49 0.50
C LEU A 138 -11.43 -0.27 -0.42
N PHE A 139 -10.76 -1.29 0.11
CA PHE A 139 -10.04 -2.27 -0.68
C PHE A 139 -10.95 -3.45 -0.96
N THR A 140 -11.02 -3.84 -2.22
CA THR A 140 -11.68 -5.08 -2.65
C THR A 140 -10.59 -6.05 -3.08
N MET A 141 -10.53 -7.19 -2.43
CA MET A 141 -9.53 -8.23 -2.66
C MET A 141 -10.21 -9.56 -2.96
N SER A 142 -9.55 -10.41 -3.73
CA SER A 142 -10.01 -11.78 -3.96
C SER A 142 -8.84 -12.74 -3.84
N PHE A 143 -9.07 -13.86 -3.15
CA PHE A 143 -8.08 -14.92 -3.04
C PHE A 143 -7.89 -15.68 -4.36
N ASN A 144 -6.68 -16.08 -4.63
CA ASN A 144 -6.36 -16.94 -5.75
C ASN A 144 -6.96 -18.33 -5.52
N PRO A 145 -7.81 -18.85 -6.43
CA PRO A 145 -8.42 -20.18 -6.26
C PRO A 145 -7.42 -21.33 -6.17
N ARG A 146 -6.18 -21.11 -6.62
CA ARG A 146 -5.10 -22.11 -6.52
C ARG A 146 -4.51 -22.22 -5.11
N HIS A 147 -4.74 -21.24 -4.27
CA HIS A 147 -4.39 -21.27 -2.87
C HIS A 147 -5.63 -21.70 -2.05
N ASN A 148 -5.48 -22.67 -1.16
CA ASN A 148 -6.57 -23.17 -0.31
C ASN A 148 -7.26 -22.09 0.54
N LEU A 149 -6.65 -20.91 0.66
CA LEU A 149 -7.17 -19.73 1.37
C LEU A 149 -8.48 -19.17 0.77
N GLY A 150 -8.78 -19.46 -0.49
CA GLY A 150 -10.05 -19.08 -1.14
C GLY A 150 -11.17 -20.10 -1.00
N SER A 151 -10.93 -21.22 -0.33
CA SER A 151 -11.91 -22.27 -0.13
C SER A 151 -13.07 -21.77 0.75
N ALA A 152 -14.30 -22.13 0.37
CA ALA A 152 -15.52 -21.76 1.09
C ALA A 152 -15.57 -22.30 2.51
N ASP A 153 -14.73 -23.29 2.84
CA ASP A 153 -14.70 -24.01 4.11
C ASP A 153 -13.74 -23.38 5.14
N MET A 154 -12.97 -22.33 4.74
CA MET A 154 -12.12 -21.61 5.68
C MET A 154 -12.90 -20.60 6.51
N ASP A 155 -12.62 -20.59 7.80
CA ASP A 155 -13.19 -19.62 8.73
C ASP A 155 -12.67 -18.20 8.46
N GLU A 156 -13.46 -17.19 8.79
CA GLU A 156 -13.14 -15.79 8.55
C GLU A 156 -11.85 -15.36 9.28
N LYS A 157 -11.57 -15.92 10.45
CA LYS A 157 -10.38 -15.60 11.24
C LYS A 157 -9.09 -16.03 10.54
N THR A 158 -9.05 -17.23 9.98
CA THR A 158 -7.92 -17.74 9.20
C THR A 158 -7.70 -16.91 7.95
N ARG A 159 -8.79 -16.53 7.27
CA ARG A 159 -8.72 -15.67 6.07
C ARG A 159 -8.22 -14.26 6.41
N THR A 160 -8.70 -13.68 7.52
CA THR A 160 -8.20 -12.39 8.01
C THR A 160 -6.71 -12.46 8.32
N SER A 161 -6.27 -13.50 9.03
CA SER A 161 -4.85 -13.68 9.36
C SER A 161 -3.97 -13.77 8.11
N ALA A 162 -4.41 -14.49 7.08
CA ALA A 162 -3.69 -14.60 5.81
C ALA A 162 -3.60 -13.24 5.08
N LEU A 163 -4.70 -12.47 5.07
CA LEU A 163 -4.70 -11.13 4.46
C LEU A 163 -3.80 -10.16 5.21
N VAL A 164 -3.85 -10.16 6.54
CA VAL A 164 -2.98 -9.32 7.36
C VAL A 164 -1.51 -9.68 7.14
N GLN A 165 -1.19 -10.97 7.04
CA GLN A 165 0.17 -11.43 6.74
C GLN A 165 0.65 -10.92 5.37
N GLU A 166 -0.17 -11.07 4.33
CA GLU A 166 0.14 -10.60 2.96
C GLU A 166 0.38 -9.08 2.93
N LEU A 167 -0.53 -8.31 3.54
CA LEU A 167 -0.43 -6.84 3.61
C LEU A 167 0.76 -6.38 4.45
N SER A 168 1.03 -7.04 5.58
CA SER A 168 2.18 -6.71 6.44
C SER A 168 3.51 -7.03 5.75
N GLN A 169 3.56 -8.12 4.99
CA GLN A 169 4.73 -8.45 4.18
C GLN A 169 4.96 -7.37 3.12
N ALA A 170 3.92 -6.95 2.39
CA ALA A 170 4.00 -5.88 1.41
C ALA A 170 4.52 -4.57 2.03
N CYS A 171 4.04 -4.20 3.24
CA CYS A 171 4.53 -3.04 3.96
C CYS A 171 6.02 -3.15 4.31
N ASN A 172 6.48 -4.31 4.79
CA ASN A 172 7.89 -4.53 5.12
C ASN A 172 8.80 -4.42 3.89
N GLU A 173 8.38 -4.99 2.76
CA GLU A 173 9.13 -4.91 1.50
C GLU A 173 9.19 -3.48 0.97
N LEU A 174 8.07 -2.75 1.01
CA LEU A 174 8.00 -1.34 0.63
C LEU A 174 8.89 -0.48 1.54
N THR A 175 8.86 -0.68 2.85
CA THR A 175 9.74 0.01 3.80
C THR A 175 11.22 -0.24 3.45
N GLY A 176 11.58 -1.46 3.08
CA GLY A 176 12.91 -1.80 2.58
C GLY A 176 13.28 -1.02 1.32
N ILE A 177 12.39 -0.98 0.33
CA ILE A 177 12.59 -0.25 -0.93
C ILE A 177 12.82 1.24 -0.66
N PHE A 178 11.95 1.90 0.12
CA PHE A 178 12.10 3.32 0.46
C PHE A 178 13.37 3.58 1.29
N GLY A 179 13.77 2.64 2.16
CA GLY A 179 15.04 2.71 2.87
C GLY A 179 16.26 2.68 1.94
N GLU A 180 16.26 1.83 0.92
CA GLU A 180 17.32 1.81 -0.12
C GLU A 180 17.32 3.07 -0.99
N ILE A 181 16.14 3.61 -1.31
CA ILE A 181 16.01 4.88 -2.04
C ILE A 181 16.65 6.02 -1.25
N ILE A 182 16.42 6.09 0.07
CA ILE A 182 17.06 7.10 0.94
C ILE A 182 18.57 6.95 0.91
N LYS A 183 19.11 5.75 1.11
CA LYS A 183 20.56 5.49 1.09
C LYS A 183 21.17 5.91 -0.24
N SER A 184 20.58 5.51 -1.35
CA SER A 184 21.04 5.87 -2.70
C SER A 184 20.99 7.38 -2.93
N GLY A 185 19.92 8.06 -2.49
CA GLY A 185 19.77 9.51 -2.60
C GLY A 185 20.78 10.28 -1.74
N MET A 186 21.22 9.70 -0.61
CA MET A 186 22.26 10.29 0.23
C MET A 186 23.69 10.04 -0.30
N GLY A 187 23.86 9.15 -1.27
CA GLY A 187 25.16 8.78 -1.80
C GLY A 187 25.99 7.94 -0.82
N LEU A 188 25.29 7.12 -0.01
CA LEU A 188 25.86 6.15 0.95
C LEU A 188 25.94 4.76 0.35
#